data_3bce4fce3b42bad4e6f92a8045dd9936
#
_entry.id   3bce4fce3b42bad4e6f92a8045dd9936
#
_cell.length_a   1.000
_cell.length_b   1.000
_cell.length_c   1.000
_cell.angle_alpha   90.00
_cell.angle_beta   90.00
_cell.angle_gamma   90.00
#
_symmetry.space_group_name_H-M   'P 1'
#
loop_
_entity.id
_entity.type
_entity.pdbx_description
1 polymer ?
#
loop_
_entity_poly.entity_id
_entity_poly.type
_entity_poly.pdbx_seq_one_letter_code
_entity_poly.pdbx_strand_id
1 'polypeptide(L)'
;DFYPSSSNEDGSSGKKGEFEALREAIEKLHLNDASFTFEVQHSEALGFGFRCGFLGLLHMDIVQERLEREGGVEVVQTAPTVTYMVVMHDGSKVEIHNPADLPDMSHVLALEEPIVKIEIICPNENIGDLMKLSDSRRGVFKTQRFLSDTRQILDYELPLAEIIYDFYDKLKSITRGYGTMDYEIIGFRADDLVKVNVLVNGEVVEALSLITHKSTAEHRSRIILEKLKKQIDRHQFEIPLQAAIGGRIIARESIKALRKNVLAKCYGGDISRKRKLLEKQKKGKKRMKTIGMVSIPQEAFMAILDQGD
;
A
#
# COMPACT_ATOMS: atom_id res chain seq x y z
N ASP A 1 -4.51 8.43 -3.09
CA ASP A 1 -4.36 9.45 -4.13
C ASP A 1 -4.90 8.91 -5.45
N PHE A 2 -5.42 9.78 -6.29
CA PHE A 2 -5.91 9.47 -7.63
C PHE A 2 -5.00 10.05 -8.69
N TYR A 3 -4.53 9.21 -9.60
CA TYR A 3 -3.71 9.61 -10.75
C TYR A 3 -4.38 9.20 -12.06
N PRO A 4 -4.24 9.97 -13.14
CA PRO A 4 -4.77 9.55 -14.43
C PRO A 4 -4.05 8.29 -14.93
N SER A 5 -4.81 7.35 -15.49
CA SER A 5 -4.28 6.15 -16.11
C SER A 5 -3.67 6.53 -17.46
N SER A 6 -2.34 6.55 -17.57
CA SER A 6 -1.67 6.81 -18.85
C SER A 6 -1.72 5.58 -19.74
N SER A 7 -2.78 5.43 -20.50
CA SER A 7 -2.94 4.36 -21.50
C SER A 7 -2.22 4.62 -22.84
N ASN A 8 -1.63 5.81 -23.04
CA ASN A 8 -0.97 6.17 -24.30
C ASN A 8 0.51 6.49 -24.10
N GLU A 9 1.36 5.73 -24.79
CA GLU A 9 2.82 5.91 -24.88
C GLU A 9 3.27 7.23 -25.59
N ASP A 10 2.33 8.08 -25.98
CA ASP A 10 2.62 9.34 -26.67
C ASP A 10 2.93 10.48 -25.69
N GLY A 11 4.14 10.97 -25.86
CA GLY A 11 4.88 11.94 -25.09
C GLY A 11 4.17 13.10 -24.35
N SER A 12 4.91 13.77 -23.50
CA SER A 12 4.60 14.83 -22.51
C SER A 12 3.35 15.73 -22.71
N SER A 13 2.80 15.82 -23.91
CA SER A 13 1.58 16.57 -24.23
C SER A 13 0.29 15.80 -23.84
N GLY A 14 0.29 14.47 -23.89
CA GLY A 14 -0.84 13.63 -23.51
C GLY A 14 -1.12 13.68 -22.00
N LYS A 15 -0.09 13.55 -21.18
CA LYS A 15 -0.20 13.55 -19.70
C LYS A 15 -0.79 14.84 -19.13
N LYS A 16 -0.56 15.99 -19.77
CA LYS A 16 -1.13 17.27 -19.32
C LYS A 16 -2.63 17.35 -19.62
N GLY A 17 -3.08 16.79 -20.75
CA GLY A 17 -4.50 16.71 -21.10
C GLY A 17 -5.28 15.76 -20.20
N GLU A 18 -4.69 14.62 -19.82
CA GLU A 18 -5.30 13.64 -18.92
C GLU A 18 -5.46 14.18 -17.49
N PHE A 19 -4.45 14.91 -16.98
CA PHE A 19 -4.54 15.58 -15.69
C PHE A 19 -5.63 16.65 -15.66
N GLU A 20 -5.74 17.49 -16.71
CA GLU A 20 -6.80 18.49 -16.79
C GLU A 20 -8.18 17.85 -16.91
N ALA A 21 -8.33 16.75 -17.65
CA ALA A 21 -9.58 16.01 -17.74
C ALA A 21 -9.98 15.42 -16.38
N LEU A 22 -9.02 14.85 -15.63
CA LEU A 22 -9.25 14.34 -14.28
C LEU A 22 -9.65 15.48 -13.34
N ARG A 23 -9.00 16.64 -13.45
CA ARG A 23 -9.34 17.83 -12.66
C ARG A 23 -10.76 18.28 -12.87
N GLU A 24 -11.17 18.45 -14.13
CA GLU A 24 -12.54 18.84 -14.47
C GLU A 24 -13.58 17.83 -13.96
N ALA A 25 -13.28 16.53 -14.08
CA ALA A 25 -14.16 15.46 -13.59
C ALA A 25 -14.30 15.50 -12.07
N ILE A 26 -13.21 15.67 -11.32
CA ILE A 26 -13.21 15.80 -9.85
C ILE A 26 -13.97 17.05 -9.41
N GLU A 27 -13.69 18.22 -10.01
CA GLU A 27 -14.37 19.48 -9.67
C GLU A 27 -15.88 19.37 -9.91
N LYS A 28 -16.28 18.80 -11.05
CA LYS A 28 -17.69 18.56 -11.37
C LYS A 28 -18.37 17.60 -10.41
N LEU A 29 -17.68 16.52 -10.01
CA LEU A 29 -18.20 15.56 -9.06
C LEU A 29 -18.34 16.18 -7.68
N HIS A 30 -17.37 16.99 -7.26
CA HIS A 30 -17.38 17.67 -5.96
C HIS A 30 -18.55 18.65 -5.79
N LEU A 31 -19.06 19.23 -6.88
CA LEU A 31 -20.29 20.03 -6.83
C LEU A 31 -21.53 19.23 -6.40
N ASN A 32 -21.55 17.95 -6.70
CA ASN A 32 -22.65 17.04 -6.34
C ASN A 32 -22.39 16.30 -5.01
N ASP A 33 -21.11 16.14 -4.64
CA ASP A 33 -20.68 15.44 -3.45
C ASP A 33 -19.59 16.24 -2.74
N ALA A 34 -20.00 17.11 -1.83
CA ALA A 34 -19.08 17.92 -1.02
C ALA A 34 -18.44 17.17 0.14
N SER A 35 -18.70 15.86 0.29
CA SER A 35 -18.19 15.06 1.41
C SER A 35 -16.75 14.61 1.22
N PHE A 36 -16.24 14.59 -0.02
CA PHE A 36 -14.82 14.34 -0.27
C PHE A 36 -14.04 15.64 -0.48
N THR A 37 -12.80 15.64 -0.05
CA THR A 37 -11.85 16.75 -0.28
C THR A 37 -10.80 16.33 -1.29
N PHE A 38 -10.23 17.28 -2.01
CA PHE A 38 -9.14 17.00 -2.94
C PHE A 38 -8.12 18.13 -3.01
N GLU A 39 -6.85 17.74 -3.21
CA GLU A 39 -5.71 18.65 -3.35
C GLU A 39 -4.79 18.13 -4.45
N VAL A 40 -4.12 19.03 -5.16
CA VAL A 40 -3.14 18.63 -6.19
C VAL A 40 -1.94 17.96 -5.52
N GLN A 41 -1.58 16.79 -6.02
CA GLN A 41 -0.42 16.01 -5.57
C GLN A 41 0.48 15.69 -6.76
N HIS A 42 1.79 15.62 -6.49
CA HIS A 42 2.77 15.16 -7.47
C HIS A 42 3.53 13.95 -6.94
N SER A 43 3.66 12.93 -7.77
CA SER A 43 4.49 11.74 -7.51
C SER A 43 5.55 11.62 -8.59
N GLU A 44 6.79 11.32 -8.21
CA GLU A 44 7.86 11.09 -9.20
C GLU A 44 7.55 9.89 -10.11
N ALA A 45 6.86 8.87 -9.59
CA ALA A 45 6.52 7.66 -10.34
C ALA A 45 5.27 7.82 -11.22
N LEU A 46 4.22 8.51 -10.73
CA LEU A 46 2.90 8.58 -11.35
C LEU A 46 2.59 9.95 -11.98
N GLY A 47 3.42 10.97 -11.72
CA GLY A 47 3.23 12.33 -12.20
C GLY A 47 2.24 13.15 -11.37
N PHE A 48 1.49 14.03 -12.00
CA PHE A 48 0.49 14.86 -11.34
C PHE A 48 -0.82 14.09 -11.15
N GLY A 49 -1.41 14.25 -9.97
CA GLY A 49 -2.68 13.66 -9.57
C GLY A 49 -3.34 14.45 -8.45
N PHE A 50 -4.26 13.82 -7.76
CA PHE A 50 -4.99 14.44 -6.65
C PHE A 50 -4.94 13.54 -5.42
N ARG A 51 -4.61 14.15 -4.29
CA ARG A 51 -4.88 13.57 -2.98
C ARG A 51 -6.32 13.84 -2.63
N CYS A 52 -7.08 12.77 -2.34
CA CYS A 52 -8.48 12.87 -2.00
C CYS A 52 -8.71 12.32 -0.60
N GLY A 53 -9.54 12.99 0.18
CA GLY A 53 -10.02 12.52 1.47
C GLY A 53 -11.45 12.01 1.34
N PHE A 54 -11.72 10.81 1.84
CA PHE A 54 -13.01 10.13 1.74
C PHE A 54 -13.56 9.75 3.11
N LEU A 55 -14.88 9.54 3.20
CA LEU A 55 -15.55 9.08 4.42
C LEU A 55 -15.27 7.59 4.73
N GLY A 56 -14.71 6.84 3.80
CA GLY A 56 -14.35 5.43 3.93
C GLY A 56 -14.08 4.79 2.58
N LEU A 57 -13.70 3.49 2.57
CA LEU A 57 -13.35 2.77 1.34
C LEU A 57 -14.51 2.70 0.35
N LEU A 58 -15.72 2.38 0.81
CA LEU A 58 -16.88 2.33 -0.06
C LEU A 58 -17.16 3.68 -0.74
N HIS A 59 -16.97 4.79 -0.04
CA HIS A 59 -17.10 6.12 -0.63
C HIS A 59 -16.03 6.35 -1.71
N MET A 60 -14.80 5.94 -1.45
CA MET A 60 -13.70 6.01 -2.42
C MET A 60 -14.02 5.22 -3.69
N ASP A 61 -14.50 3.99 -3.57
CA ASP A 61 -14.88 3.14 -4.70
C ASP A 61 -16.01 3.75 -5.53
N ILE A 62 -17.04 4.31 -4.86
CA ILE A 62 -18.15 5.00 -5.53
C ILE A 62 -17.64 6.23 -6.29
N VAL A 63 -16.77 7.03 -5.69
CA VAL A 63 -16.20 8.22 -6.34
C VAL A 63 -15.36 7.81 -7.56
N GLN A 64 -14.55 6.77 -7.45
CA GLN A 64 -13.78 6.23 -8.58
C GLN A 64 -14.71 5.79 -9.71
N GLU A 65 -15.71 4.94 -9.42
CA GLU A 65 -16.64 4.44 -10.44
C GLU A 65 -17.39 5.60 -11.13
N ARG A 66 -17.74 6.65 -10.38
CA ARG A 66 -18.38 7.83 -10.94
C ARG A 66 -17.43 8.65 -11.82
N LEU A 67 -16.16 8.80 -11.45
CA LEU A 67 -15.16 9.47 -12.29
C LEU A 67 -14.97 8.72 -13.61
N GLU A 68 -14.93 7.40 -13.57
CA GLU A 68 -14.82 6.57 -14.78
C GLU A 68 -16.08 6.64 -15.66
N ARG A 69 -17.27 6.52 -15.06
CA ARG A 69 -18.54 6.48 -15.82
C ARG A 69 -19.03 7.85 -16.28
N GLU A 70 -18.98 8.86 -15.41
CA GLU A 70 -19.52 10.20 -15.68
C GLU A 70 -18.45 11.13 -16.27
N GLY A 71 -17.19 11.00 -15.80
CA GLY A 71 -16.06 11.79 -16.27
C GLY A 71 -15.34 11.21 -17.49
N GLY A 72 -15.51 9.91 -17.76
CA GLY A 72 -14.80 9.22 -18.83
C GLY A 72 -13.28 9.16 -18.62
N VAL A 73 -12.82 9.27 -17.37
CA VAL A 73 -11.41 9.30 -17.01
C VAL A 73 -11.08 8.03 -16.22
N GLU A 74 -10.19 7.22 -16.75
CA GLU A 74 -9.64 6.07 -16.00
C GLU A 74 -8.67 6.57 -14.95
N VAL A 75 -8.81 6.09 -13.72
CA VAL A 75 -8.07 6.56 -12.56
C VAL A 75 -7.28 5.43 -11.91
N VAL A 76 -5.99 5.69 -11.67
CA VAL A 76 -5.16 4.82 -10.81
C VAL A 76 -5.26 5.33 -9.39
N GLN A 77 -5.76 4.49 -8.50
CA GLN A 77 -5.75 4.81 -7.08
C GLN A 77 -4.54 4.19 -6.36
N THR A 78 -3.99 4.93 -5.42
CA THR A 78 -2.95 4.43 -4.52
C THR A 78 -3.55 4.01 -3.18
N ALA A 79 -2.78 3.26 -2.39
CA ALA A 79 -3.20 2.80 -1.07
C ALA A 79 -3.64 3.98 -0.18
N PRO A 80 -4.76 3.85 0.56
CA PRO A 80 -5.13 4.84 1.55
C PRO A 80 -4.04 4.90 2.63
N THR A 81 -3.65 6.11 2.98
CA THR A 81 -2.68 6.38 4.04
C THR A 81 -3.33 7.19 5.14
N VAL A 82 -2.86 7.03 6.36
CA VAL A 82 -3.20 7.91 7.46
C VAL A 82 -2.19 9.05 7.54
N THR A 83 -2.63 10.15 8.11
CA THR A 83 -1.75 11.24 8.45
C THR A 83 -0.91 10.89 9.66
N TYR A 84 0.40 11.06 9.58
CA TYR A 84 1.32 10.90 10.71
C TYR A 84 1.82 12.25 11.20
N MET A 85 2.10 12.37 12.49
CA MET A 85 2.73 13.53 13.07
C MET A 85 4.18 13.21 13.40
N VAL A 86 5.11 13.96 12.82
CA VAL A 86 6.53 13.84 13.08
C VAL A 86 6.93 14.85 14.14
N VAL A 87 7.45 14.39 15.25
CA VAL A 87 8.02 15.23 16.30
C VAL A 87 9.52 15.31 16.07
N MET A 88 10.02 16.51 15.82
CA MET A 88 11.44 16.76 15.58
C MET A 88 12.19 16.99 16.89
N HIS A 89 13.53 16.84 16.89
CA HIS A 89 14.37 17.10 18.06
C HIS A 89 14.34 18.56 18.54
N ASP A 90 13.99 19.51 17.67
CA ASP A 90 13.80 20.92 18.03
C ASP A 90 12.44 21.21 18.68
N GLY A 91 11.58 20.18 18.82
CA GLY A 91 10.23 20.28 19.37
C GLY A 91 9.17 20.71 18.36
N SER A 92 9.53 20.95 17.11
CA SER A 92 8.54 21.21 16.04
C SER A 92 7.77 19.95 15.71
N LYS A 93 6.49 20.11 15.32
CA LYS A 93 5.65 19.03 14.84
C LYS A 93 5.33 19.26 13.37
N VAL A 94 5.58 18.27 12.55
CA VAL A 94 5.32 18.31 11.10
C VAL A 94 4.33 17.20 10.77
N GLU A 95 3.25 17.58 10.11
CA GLU A 95 2.27 16.64 9.61
C GLU A 95 2.73 16.07 8.26
N ILE A 96 2.74 14.75 8.15
CA ILE A 96 3.10 14.06 6.91
C ILE A 96 1.97 13.14 6.45
N HIS A 97 1.73 13.17 5.15
CA HIS A 97 0.70 12.37 4.50
C HIS A 97 1.29 11.30 3.59
N ASN A 98 2.52 11.49 3.15
CA ASN A 98 3.22 10.55 2.27
C ASN A 98 4.49 10.04 2.98
N PRO A 99 4.75 8.73 2.98
CA PRO A 99 6.02 8.20 3.48
C PRO A 99 7.27 8.80 2.81
N ALA A 100 7.15 9.32 1.58
CA ALA A 100 8.23 10.00 0.88
C ALA A 100 8.67 11.27 1.60
N ASP A 101 7.70 12.04 2.15
CA ASP A 101 7.93 13.33 2.80
C ASP A 101 8.54 13.20 4.21
N LEU A 102 8.77 11.95 4.68
CA LEU A 102 9.37 11.72 6.00
C LEU A 102 10.80 12.26 6.03
N PRO A 103 11.12 13.21 6.95
CA PRO A 103 12.47 13.72 7.15
C PRO A 103 13.47 12.62 7.51
N ASP A 104 14.77 12.93 7.40
CA ASP A 104 15.79 12.01 7.86
C ASP A 104 15.56 11.65 9.33
N MET A 105 15.53 10.35 9.62
CA MET A 105 15.27 9.81 10.95
C MET A 105 16.27 10.30 12.02
N SER A 106 17.42 10.84 11.62
CA SER A 106 18.40 11.47 12.53
C SER A 106 17.86 12.76 13.18
N HIS A 107 16.89 13.43 12.56
CA HIS A 107 16.25 14.64 13.06
C HIS A 107 14.91 14.39 13.76
N VAL A 108 14.39 13.16 13.65
CA VAL A 108 13.09 12.77 14.20
C VAL A 108 13.24 12.24 15.61
N LEU A 109 12.53 12.85 16.56
CA LEU A 109 12.46 12.40 17.95
C LEU A 109 11.44 11.27 18.10
N ALA A 110 10.25 11.41 17.50
CA ALA A 110 9.18 10.42 17.55
C ALA A 110 8.26 10.54 16.35
N LEU A 111 7.64 9.41 15.97
CA LEU A 111 6.54 9.37 15.03
C LEU A 111 5.25 9.07 15.80
N GLU A 112 4.25 9.94 15.63
CA GLU A 112 2.93 9.78 16.23
C GLU A 112 1.93 9.34 15.15
N GLU A 113 1.10 8.35 15.47
CA GLU A 113 0.00 7.87 14.61
C GLU A 113 -1.35 8.27 15.20
N PRO A 114 -2.38 8.48 14.35
CA PRO A 114 -3.71 8.79 14.83
C PRO A 114 -4.33 7.57 15.51
N ILE A 115 -4.85 7.78 16.71
CA ILE A 115 -5.54 6.78 17.51
C ILE A 115 -7.03 7.06 17.45
N VAL A 116 -7.80 6.01 17.30
CA VAL A 116 -9.26 6.05 17.34
C VAL A 116 -9.79 5.27 18.52
N LYS A 117 -10.85 5.81 19.12
CA LYS A 117 -11.73 5.05 20.00
C LYS A 117 -12.76 4.37 19.12
N ILE A 118 -12.90 3.05 19.25
CA ILE A 118 -13.93 2.29 18.55
C ILE A 118 -14.94 1.70 19.52
N GLU A 119 -16.19 1.69 19.12
CA GLU A 119 -17.29 1.03 19.80
C GLU A 119 -17.82 -0.09 18.90
N ILE A 120 -17.60 -1.34 19.32
CA ILE A 120 -18.03 -2.51 18.55
C ILE A 120 -19.28 -3.10 19.19
N ILE A 121 -20.38 -3.10 18.47
CA ILE A 121 -21.62 -3.74 18.88
C ILE A 121 -21.67 -5.14 18.27
N CYS A 122 -21.76 -6.17 19.11
CA CYS A 122 -21.71 -7.55 18.64
C CYS A 122 -22.59 -8.50 19.46
N PRO A 123 -22.97 -9.66 18.88
CA PRO A 123 -23.59 -10.75 19.63
C PRO A 123 -22.64 -11.34 20.69
N ASN A 124 -23.21 -11.81 21.79
CA ASN A 124 -22.43 -12.36 22.92
C ASN A 124 -21.50 -13.52 22.51
N GLU A 125 -21.92 -14.33 21.55
CA GLU A 125 -21.15 -15.48 21.06
C GLU A 125 -19.83 -15.11 20.34
N ASN A 126 -19.75 -13.88 19.80
CA ASN A 126 -18.62 -13.42 18.98
C ASN A 126 -17.60 -12.57 19.74
N ILE A 127 -17.83 -12.28 21.03
CA ILE A 127 -16.96 -11.41 21.83
C ILE A 127 -15.52 -11.87 21.83
N GLY A 128 -15.28 -13.15 22.09
CA GLY A 128 -13.92 -13.69 22.20
C GLY A 128 -13.11 -13.56 20.90
N ASP A 129 -13.75 -13.75 19.76
CA ASP A 129 -13.06 -13.66 18.47
C ASP A 129 -12.84 -12.21 18.06
N LEU A 130 -13.76 -11.30 18.40
CA LEU A 130 -13.59 -9.86 18.18
C LEU A 130 -12.51 -9.26 19.10
N MET A 131 -12.40 -9.74 20.34
CA MET A 131 -11.30 -9.36 21.23
C MET A 131 -9.95 -9.78 20.63
N LYS A 132 -9.83 -11.02 20.16
CA LYS A 132 -8.61 -11.51 19.48
C LYS A 132 -8.29 -10.68 18.23
N LEU A 133 -9.31 -10.34 17.42
CA LEU A 133 -9.14 -9.47 16.26
C LEU A 133 -8.57 -8.12 16.68
N SER A 134 -9.19 -7.44 17.65
CA SER A 134 -8.76 -6.13 18.14
C SER A 134 -7.36 -6.16 18.75
N ASP A 135 -7.05 -7.16 19.55
CA ASP A 135 -5.72 -7.35 20.17
C ASP A 135 -4.64 -7.58 19.09
N SER A 136 -4.96 -8.35 18.03
CA SER A 136 -4.03 -8.57 16.91
C SER A 136 -3.73 -7.28 16.11
N ARG A 137 -4.58 -6.27 16.24
CA ARG A 137 -4.47 -4.95 15.62
C ARG A 137 -3.94 -3.86 16.56
N ARG A 138 -3.17 -4.24 17.57
CA ARG A 138 -2.62 -3.34 18.60
C ARG A 138 -3.71 -2.60 19.40
N GLY A 139 -4.89 -3.23 19.53
CA GLY A 139 -6.02 -2.66 20.26
C GLY A 139 -5.77 -2.68 21.76
N VAL A 140 -6.15 -1.59 22.41
CA VAL A 140 -6.16 -1.49 23.88
C VAL A 140 -7.60 -1.55 24.35
N PHE A 141 -7.97 -2.65 25.00
CA PHE A 141 -9.29 -2.84 25.59
C PHE A 141 -9.58 -1.76 26.66
N LYS A 142 -10.76 -1.17 26.63
CA LYS A 142 -11.20 -0.16 27.62
C LYS A 142 -12.33 -0.69 28.47
N THR A 143 -13.48 -0.93 27.87
CA THR A 143 -14.67 -1.37 28.60
C THR A 143 -15.51 -2.33 27.79
N GLN A 144 -16.36 -3.07 28.51
CA GLN A 144 -17.37 -3.95 27.94
C GLN A 144 -18.71 -3.62 28.62
N ARG A 145 -19.73 -3.35 27.81
CA ARG A 145 -21.04 -2.92 28.27
C ARG A 145 -22.13 -3.81 27.68
N PHE A 146 -23.13 -4.15 28.47
CA PHE A 146 -24.31 -4.84 27.95
C PHE A 146 -25.22 -3.84 27.25
N LEU A 147 -25.60 -4.13 26.03
CA LEU A 147 -26.62 -3.38 25.29
C LEU A 147 -27.99 -4.05 25.43
N SER A 148 -28.03 -5.38 25.40
CA SER A 148 -29.21 -6.22 25.62
C SER A 148 -28.79 -7.59 26.12
N ASP A 149 -29.74 -8.49 26.37
CA ASP A 149 -29.48 -9.88 26.79
C ASP A 149 -28.63 -10.65 25.76
N THR A 150 -28.68 -10.25 24.48
CA THR A 150 -28.01 -10.94 23.36
C THR A 150 -26.85 -10.17 22.74
N ARG A 151 -26.68 -8.88 23.07
CA ARG A 151 -25.67 -7.99 22.45
C ARG A 151 -24.89 -7.21 23.48
N GLN A 152 -23.63 -6.98 23.16
CA GLN A 152 -22.70 -6.20 23.97
C GLN A 152 -21.97 -5.16 23.13
N ILE A 153 -21.44 -4.18 23.82
CA ILE A 153 -20.58 -3.14 23.27
C ILE A 153 -19.18 -3.37 23.82
N LEU A 154 -18.19 -3.43 22.94
CA LEU A 154 -16.77 -3.47 23.26
C LEU A 154 -16.14 -2.13 22.89
N ASP A 155 -15.52 -1.48 23.86
CA ASP A 155 -14.80 -0.23 23.64
C ASP A 155 -13.30 -0.51 23.59
N TYR A 156 -12.66 -0.08 22.50
CA TYR A 156 -11.22 -0.20 22.26
C TYR A 156 -10.61 1.13 21.83
N GLU A 157 -9.31 1.30 22.06
CA GLU A 157 -8.49 2.26 21.35
C GLU A 157 -7.58 1.49 20.39
N LEU A 158 -7.61 1.89 19.10
CA LEU A 158 -6.76 1.29 18.06
C LEU A 158 -6.08 2.38 17.22
N PRO A 159 -4.94 2.09 16.61
CA PRO A 159 -4.40 2.93 15.55
C PRO A 159 -5.33 2.93 14.32
N LEU A 160 -5.59 4.12 13.77
CA LEU A 160 -6.45 4.26 12.59
C LEU A 160 -5.94 3.43 11.42
N ALA A 161 -4.62 3.33 11.23
CA ALA A 161 -4.00 2.54 10.19
C ALA A 161 -4.34 1.04 10.23
N GLU A 162 -4.75 0.51 11.40
CA GLU A 162 -5.08 -0.91 11.56
C GLU A 162 -6.55 -1.22 11.25
N ILE A 163 -7.42 -0.21 11.14
CA ILE A 163 -8.84 -0.40 10.88
C ILE A 163 -9.26 -0.05 9.45
N ILE A 164 -8.47 0.74 8.72
CA ILE A 164 -8.82 1.25 7.38
C ILE A 164 -9.02 0.13 6.36
N TYR A 165 -8.23 -0.94 6.44
CA TYR A 165 -8.24 -1.96 5.38
C TYR A 165 -9.33 -3.03 5.60
N ASP A 166 -9.02 -4.06 6.32
CA ASP A 166 -9.81 -5.29 6.41
C ASP A 166 -10.54 -5.52 7.74
N PHE A 167 -10.38 -4.59 8.69
CA PHE A 167 -10.94 -4.76 10.03
C PHE A 167 -12.47 -4.88 10.01
N TYR A 168 -13.13 -4.00 9.25
CA TYR A 168 -14.60 -4.00 9.15
C TYR A 168 -15.12 -5.29 8.48
N ASP A 169 -14.46 -5.75 7.43
CA ASP A 169 -14.84 -6.98 6.73
C ASP A 169 -14.65 -8.22 7.61
N LYS A 170 -13.54 -8.29 8.36
CA LYS A 170 -13.31 -9.33 9.35
C LYS A 170 -14.33 -9.28 10.48
N LEU A 171 -14.67 -8.09 10.98
CA LEU A 171 -15.73 -7.91 11.96
C LEU A 171 -17.06 -8.46 11.44
N LYS A 172 -17.45 -8.08 10.23
CA LYS A 172 -18.67 -8.57 9.58
C LYS A 172 -18.65 -10.09 9.38
N SER A 173 -17.53 -10.62 8.92
CA SER A 173 -17.36 -12.07 8.74
C SER A 173 -17.50 -12.84 10.05
N ILE A 174 -16.78 -12.43 11.11
CA ILE A 174 -16.84 -13.06 12.43
C ILE A 174 -18.27 -13.04 12.99
N THR A 175 -18.97 -11.91 12.82
CA THR A 175 -20.32 -11.73 13.37
C THR A 175 -21.43 -12.15 12.42
N ARG A 176 -21.11 -12.75 11.28
CA ARG A 176 -22.08 -13.13 10.23
C ARG A 176 -22.96 -11.94 9.79
N GLY A 177 -22.40 -10.74 9.77
CA GLY A 177 -23.09 -9.51 9.41
C GLY A 177 -23.81 -8.79 10.54
N TYR A 178 -23.95 -9.38 11.73
CA TYR A 178 -24.70 -8.80 12.86
C TYR A 178 -23.89 -7.78 13.68
N GLY A 179 -22.58 -7.77 13.58
CA GLY A 179 -21.74 -6.79 14.24
C GLY A 179 -21.68 -5.47 13.47
N THR A 180 -21.52 -4.39 14.21
CA THR A 180 -21.24 -3.07 13.66
C THR A 180 -20.21 -2.37 14.52
N MET A 181 -19.55 -1.38 13.97
CA MET A 181 -18.63 -0.54 14.71
C MET A 181 -18.85 0.93 14.36
N ASP A 182 -18.53 1.77 15.29
CA ASP A 182 -18.37 3.22 15.12
C ASP A 182 -17.01 3.62 15.67
N TYR A 183 -16.41 4.70 15.15
CA TYR A 183 -15.11 5.16 15.63
C TYR A 183 -14.99 6.69 15.64
N GLU A 184 -14.18 7.18 16.57
CA GLU A 184 -13.87 8.60 16.72
C GLU A 184 -12.36 8.78 16.90
N ILE A 185 -11.78 9.76 16.21
CA ILE A 185 -10.36 10.10 16.36
C ILE A 185 -10.17 10.83 17.69
N ILE A 186 -9.34 10.27 18.58
CA ILE A 186 -9.09 10.82 19.91
C ILE A 186 -7.75 11.57 20.02
N GLY A 187 -6.92 11.52 18.98
CA GLY A 187 -5.64 12.24 18.93
C GLY A 187 -4.53 11.42 18.34
N PHE A 188 -3.30 11.85 18.57
CA PHE A 188 -2.09 11.19 18.08
C PHE A 188 -1.31 10.59 19.26
N ARG A 189 -0.66 9.45 19.02
CA ARG A 189 0.17 8.75 20.01
C ARG A 189 1.47 8.30 19.37
N ALA A 190 2.57 8.54 20.03
CA ALA A 190 3.88 8.04 19.62
C ALA A 190 3.95 6.51 19.79
N ASP A 191 4.48 5.83 18.75
CA ASP A 191 4.74 4.39 18.79
C ASP A 191 6.01 4.05 17.99
N ASP A 192 6.49 2.81 18.06
CA ASP A 192 7.70 2.33 17.36
C ASP A 192 7.41 2.13 15.86
N LEU A 193 7.18 3.25 15.17
CA LEU A 193 6.87 3.30 13.75
C LEU A 193 8.14 3.38 12.92
N VAL A 194 8.16 2.71 11.79
CA VAL A 194 9.29 2.67 10.86
C VAL A 194 8.84 2.87 9.42
N LYS A 195 9.65 3.61 8.65
CA LYS A 195 9.49 3.68 7.21
C LYS A 195 10.09 2.44 6.58
N VAL A 196 9.30 1.72 5.81
CA VAL A 196 9.72 0.59 4.98
C VAL A 196 9.80 1.05 3.54
N ASN A 197 10.99 1.01 2.97
CA ASN A 197 11.22 1.28 1.56
C ASN A 197 11.10 -0.03 0.76
N VAL A 198 10.34 -0.01 -0.32
CA VAL A 198 10.25 -1.12 -1.27
C VAL A 198 11.22 -0.86 -2.43
N LEU A 199 12.08 -1.84 -2.69
CA LEU A 199 13.07 -1.74 -3.77
C LEU A 199 12.76 -2.79 -4.84
N VAL A 200 12.72 -2.32 -6.09
CA VAL A 200 12.58 -3.16 -7.28
C VAL A 200 13.88 -3.08 -8.08
N ASN A 201 14.52 -4.19 -8.30
CA ASN A 201 15.83 -4.29 -8.96
C ASN A 201 16.96 -3.46 -8.29
N GLY A 202 16.80 -3.10 -7.02
CA GLY A 202 17.75 -2.31 -6.24
C GLY A 202 17.43 -0.80 -6.20
N GLU A 203 16.42 -0.34 -6.93
CA GLU A 203 15.94 1.05 -6.92
C GLU A 203 14.74 1.18 -6.00
N VAL A 204 14.71 2.23 -5.19
CA VAL A 204 13.60 2.51 -4.27
C VAL A 204 12.40 3.00 -5.09
N VAL A 205 11.24 2.42 -4.84
CA VAL A 205 9.97 2.84 -5.40
C VAL A 205 9.19 3.56 -4.31
N GLU A 206 9.25 4.88 -4.30
CA GLU A 206 8.66 5.69 -3.23
C GLU A 206 7.15 5.49 -3.08
N ALA A 207 6.44 5.37 -4.21
CA ALA A 207 5.00 5.14 -4.22
C ALA A 207 4.56 3.80 -3.57
N LEU A 208 5.50 2.86 -3.36
CA LEU A 208 5.27 1.59 -2.66
C LEU A 208 5.80 1.60 -1.22
N SER A 209 6.46 2.68 -0.80
CA SER A 209 6.97 2.84 0.55
C SER A 209 5.82 3.05 1.54
N LEU A 210 5.95 2.53 2.74
CA LEU A 210 4.91 2.61 3.77
C LEU A 210 5.50 2.89 5.15
N ILE A 211 4.68 3.49 6.03
CA ILE A 211 4.97 3.61 7.44
C ILE A 211 4.16 2.55 8.17
N THR A 212 4.79 1.78 9.01
CA THR A 212 4.14 0.72 9.79
C THR A 212 4.84 0.49 11.12
N HIS A 213 4.16 -0.17 12.04
CA HIS A 213 4.77 -0.54 13.31
C HIS A 213 5.86 -1.59 13.10
N LYS A 214 6.98 -1.46 13.81
CA LYS A 214 8.19 -2.28 13.66
C LYS A 214 7.93 -3.78 13.83
N SER A 215 7.03 -4.17 14.75
CA SER A 215 6.71 -5.57 14.97
C SER A 215 6.01 -6.24 13.78
N THR A 216 5.24 -5.49 12.99
CA THR A 216 4.48 -5.98 11.83
C THR A 216 5.19 -5.72 10.50
N ALA A 217 6.26 -4.92 10.51
CA ALA A 217 6.96 -4.47 9.30
C ALA A 217 7.44 -5.62 8.41
N GLU A 218 8.04 -6.66 8.98
CA GLU A 218 8.54 -7.81 8.22
C GLU A 218 7.40 -8.61 7.58
N HIS A 219 6.34 -8.87 8.33
CA HIS A 219 5.18 -9.63 7.85
C HIS A 219 4.45 -8.90 6.72
N ARG A 220 4.12 -7.62 6.93
CA ARG A 220 3.50 -6.77 5.89
C ARG A 220 4.37 -6.67 4.63
N SER A 221 5.68 -6.51 4.82
CA SER A 221 6.63 -6.45 3.70
C SER A 221 6.62 -7.73 2.88
N ARG A 222 6.56 -8.91 3.49
CA ARG A 222 6.47 -10.19 2.76
C ARG A 222 5.23 -10.27 1.90
N ILE A 223 4.07 -9.94 2.46
CA ILE A 223 2.79 -9.94 1.73
C ILE A 223 2.89 -9.02 0.50
N ILE A 224 3.37 -7.80 0.69
CA ILE A 224 3.54 -6.83 -0.40
C ILE A 224 4.46 -7.38 -1.49
N LEU A 225 5.64 -7.91 -1.12
CA LEU A 225 6.60 -8.45 -2.08
C LEU A 225 6.06 -9.69 -2.82
N GLU A 226 5.27 -10.54 -2.16
CA GLU A 226 4.60 -11.68 -2.79
C GLU A 226 3.54 -11.24 -3.81
N LYS A 227 2.77 -10.20 -3.50
CA LYS A 227 1.80 -9.61 -4.41
C LYS A 227 2.49 -8.95 -5.61
N LEU A 228 3.51 -8.13 -5.39
CA LEU A 228 4.32 -7.54 -6.44
C LEU A 228 4.93 -8.58 -7.37
N LYS A 229 5.41 -9.70 -6.82
CA LYS A 229 5.97 -10.81 -7.59
C LYS A 229 4.96 -11.46 -8.54
N LYS A 230 3.67 -11.42 -8.23
CA LYS A 230 2.60 -11.95 -9.08
C LYS A 230 2.23 -11.00 -10.22
N GLN A 231 2.32 -9.69 -9.96
CA GLN A 231 1.90 -8.65 -10.90
C GLN A 231 3.01 -8.21 -11.86
N ILE A 232 4.27 -8.24 -11.42
CA ILE A 232 5.39 -7.84 -12.27
C ILE A 232 5.78 -8.99 -13.19
N ASP A 233 5.81 -8.72 -14.48
CA ASP A 233 6.18 -9.68 -15.50
C ASP A 233 7.62 -10.18 -15.39
N ARG A 234 7.83 -11.41 -15.86
CA ARG A 234 9.18 -12.03 -15.89
C ARG A 234 10.00 -11.44 -17.02
N HIS A 235 11.14 -10.86 -16.66
CA HIS A 235 12.12 -10.36 -17.61
C HIS A 235 13.20 -11.40 -17.97
N GLN A 236 14.08 -11.05 -18.92
CA GLN A 236 15.22 -11.90 -19.29
C GLN A 236 16.32 -11.98 -18.21
N PHE A 237 16.23 -11.16 -17.18
CA PHE A 237 17.09 -11.16 -15.99
C PHE A 237 16.26 -11.34 -14.71
N GLU A 238 16.91 -11.70 -13.64
CA GLU A 238 16.27 -11.85 -12.32
C GLU A 238 16.04 -10.47 -11.71
N ILE A 239 14.80 -10.22 -11.25
CA ILE A 239 14.41 -8.99 -10.59
C ILE A 239 14.32 -9.28 -9.09
N PRO A 240 15.24 -8.78 -8.25
CA PRO A 240 15.09 -8.82 -6.81
C PRO A 240 14.05 -7.79 -6.38
N LEU A 241 13.10 -8.22 -5.54
CA LEU A 241 12.16 -7.40 -4.82
C LEU A 241 12.58 -7.40 -3.35
N GLN A 242 12.75 -6.23 -2.76
CA GLN A 242 13.28 -6.11 -1.42
C GLN A 242 12.49 -5.08 -0.62
N ALA A 243 12.37 -5.30 0.67
CA ALA A 243 11.86 -4.30 1.61
C ALA A 243 12.96 -4.00 2.63
N ALA A 244 13.19 -2.73 2.88
CA ALA A 244 14.27 -2.29 3.77
C ALA A 244 13.79 -1.21 4.73
N ILE A 245 14.31 -1.28 5.97
CA ILE A 245 14.19 -0.21 6.96
C ILE A 245 15.56 0.46 7.03
N GLY A 246 15.65 1.73 6.62
CA GLY A 246 16.94 2.38 6.41
C GLY A 246 17.79 1.56 5.42
N GLY A 247 19.00 1.20 5.81
CA GLY A 247 19.92 0.38 5.00
C GLY A 247 19.75 -1.14 5.16
N ARG A 248 18.87 -1.60 6.07
CA ARG A 248 18.73 -3.03 6.39
C ARG A 248 17.57 -3.66 5.65
N ILE A 249 17.83 -4.68 4.85
CA ILE A 249 16.81 -5.50 4.18
C ILE A 249 16.12 -6.38 5.23
N ILE A 250 14.78 -6.30 5.33
CA ILE A 250 13.94 -7.08 6.26
C ILE A 250 13.18 -8.20 5.55
N ALA A 251 12.87 -8.03 4.25
CA ALA A 251 12.24 -9.06 3.45
C ALA A 251 12.79 -9.04 2.02
N ARG A 252 12.80 -10.20 1.37
CA ARG A 252 13.28 -10.35 0.00
C ARG A 252 12.51 -11.44 -0.74
N GLU A 253 12.08 -11.09 -1.94
CA GLU A 253 11.56 -12.00 -2.94
C GLU A 253 12.33 -11.83 -4.26
N SER A 254 12.18 -12.75 -5.19
CA SER A 254 12.77 -12.57 -6.51
C SER A 254 11.90 -13.16 -7.62
N ILE A 255 11.82 -12.42 -8.72
CA ILE A 255 11.17 -12.85 -9.95
C ILE A 255 12.22 -13.53 -10.81
N LYS A 256 12.02 -14.83 -11.06
CA LYS A 256 12.98 -15.65 -11.82
C LYS A 256 13.05 -15.18 -13.27
N ALA A 257 14.27 -15.05 -13.81
CA ALA A 257 14.50 -14.72 -15.20
C ALA A 257 13.88 -15.74 -16.17
N LEU A 258 13.36 -15.27 -17.29
CA LEU A 258 13.05 -16.12 -18.45
C LEU A 258 14.33 -16.82 -18.91
N ARG A 259 14.26 -18.12 -19.10
CA ARG A 259 15.41 -18.93 -19.57
C ARG A 259 15.10 -19.54 -20.93
N LYS A 260 15.94 -19.21 -21.91
CA LYS A 260 16.00 -19.99 -23.14
C LYS A 260 16.81 -21.25 -22.87
N ASN A 261 16.33 -22.41 -23.30
CA ASN A 261 17.08 -23.65 -23.21
C ASN A 261 18.21 -23.65 -24.25
N VAL A 262 19.37 -23.11 -23.87
CA VAL A 262 20.57 -23.04 -24.75
C VAL A 262 21.23 -24.39 -24.98
N LEU A 263 20.84 -25.41 -24.20
CA LEU A 263 21.37 -26.77 -24.29
C LEU A 263 20.53 -27.69 -25.20
N ALA A 264 19.34 -27.26 -25.63
CA ALA A 264 18.43 -28.09 -26.43
C ALA A 264 19.03 -28.62 -27.73
N LYS A 265 19.99 -27.86 -28.30
CA LYS A 265 20.70 -28.26 -29.54
C LYS A 265 22.08 -28.90 -29.28
N CYS A 266 22.42 -29.17 -28.01
CA CYS A 266 23.68 -29.82 -27.65
C CYS A 266 23.46 -31.33 -27.55
N TYR A 267 23.51 -32.01 -28.69
CA TYR A 267 23.54 -33.47 -28.75
C TYR A 267 24.92 -33.99 -28.34
N GLY A 268 24.96 -34.96 -27.44
CA GLY A 268 26.20 -35.61 -27.00
C GLY A 268 26.81 -35.09 -25.70
N GLY A 269 27.82 -35.79 -25.21
CA GLY A 269 28.37 -35.65 -23.85
C GLY A 269 29.39 -34.51 -23.64
N ASP A 270 29.50 -33.53 -24.54
CA ASP A 270 30.48 -32.43 -24.39
C ASP A 270 30.10 -31.49 -23.26
N ILE A 271 30.55 -31.82 -22.06
CA ILE A 271 30.34 -31.07 -20.83
C ILE A 271 30.98 -29.68 -20.91
N SER A 272 32.13 -29.54 -21.56
CA SER A 272 32.87 -28.28 -21.70
C SER A 272 32.08 -27.26 -22.52
N ARG A 273 31.49 -27.68 -23.63
CA ARG A 273 30.64 -26.86 -24.49
C ARG A 273 29.37 -26.43 -23.78
N LYS A 274 28.70 -27.36 -23.07
CA LYS A 274 27.51 -27.05 -22.26
C LYS A 274 27.81 -25.98 -21.19
N ARG A 275 28.93 -26.11 -20.48
CA ARG A 275 29.37 -25.16 -19.46
C ARG A 275 29.66 -23.78 -20.06
N LYS A 276 30.38 -23.69 -21.17
CA LYS A 276 30.65 -22.42 -21.87
C LYS A 276 29.38 -21.71 -22.33
N LEU A 277 28.36 -22.43 -22.82
CA LEU A 277 27.07 -21.86 -23.22
C LEU A 277 26.31 -21.31 -22.04
N LEU A 278 26.29 -22.02 -20.92
CA LEU A 278 25.63 -21.54 -19.67
C LEU A 278 26.37 -20.32 -19.12
N GLU A 279 27.69 -20.27 -19.13
CA GLU A 279 28.48 -19.12 -18.69
C GLU A 279 28.22 -17.89 -19.59
N LYS A 280 28.15 -18.08 -20.92
CA LYS A 280 27.80 -17.01 -21.85
C LYS A 280 26.41 -16.47 -21.59
N GLN A 281 25.44 -17.35 -21.33
CA GLN A 281 24.07 -16.94 -20.95
C GLN A 281 24.08 -16.16 -19.64
N LYS A 282 24.81 -16.60 -18.61
CA LYS A 282 24.93 -15.91 -17.32
C LYS A 282 25.55 -14.51 -17.47
N LYS A 283 26.63 -14.38 -18.27
CA LYS A 283 27.25 -13.07 -18.55
C LYS A 283 26.31 -12.14 -19.32
N GLY A 284 25.55 -12.64 -20.30
CA GLY A 284 24.54 -11.88 -21.04
C GLY A 284 23.45 -11.34 -20.13
N LYS A 285 22.91 -12.18 -19.24
CA LYS A 285 21.90 -11.78 -18.25
C LYS A 285 22.41 -10.72 -17.27
N LYS A 286 23.67 -10.83 -16.82
CA LYS A 286 24.28 -9.83 -15.95
C LYS A 286 24.36 -8.45 -16.63
N ARG A 287 24.71 -8.41 -17.93
CA ARG A 287 24.71 -7.15 -18.71
C ARG A 287 23.31 -6.59 -18.88
N MET A 288 22.32 -7.43 -19.20
CA MET A 288 20.92 -7.00 -19.35
C MET A 288 20.36 -6.43 -18.05
N LYS A 289 20.72 -6.99 -16.90
CA LYS A 289 20.32 -6.47 -15.59
C LYS A 289 20.81 -5.04 -15.32
N THR A 290 22.00 -4.70 -15.81
CA THR A 290 22.60 -3.37 -15.61
C THR A 290 21.96 -2.29 -16.49
N ILE A 291 21.31 -2.68 -17.60
CA ILE A 291 20.76 -1.76 -18.60
C ILE A 291 19.23 -1.76 -18.57
N GLY A 292 18.62 -2.85 -18.06
CA GLY A 292 17.18 -3.05 -18.10
C GLY A 292 16.44 -2.25 -17.02
N MET A 293 15.59 -1.35 -17.42
CA MET A 293 14.57 -0.75 -16.55
C MET A 293 13.45 -1.77 -16.33
N VAL A 294 12.92 -1.82 -15.12
CA VAL A 294 11.75 -2.63 -14.77
C VAL A 294 10.55 -1.69 -14.70
N SER A 295 9.63 -1.86 -15.66
CA SER A 295 8.34 -1.20 -15.58
C SER A 295 7.49 -1.88 -14.50
N ILE A 296 6.88 -1.09 -13.64
CA ILE A 296 5.94 -1.56 -12.63
C ILE A 296 4.55 -1.28 -13.19
N PRO A 297 3.76 -2.32 -13.49
CA PRO A 297 2.41 -2.12 -14.02
C PRO A 297 1.51 -1.50 -12.94
N GLN A 298 0.46 -0.81 -13.38
CA GLN A 298 -0.49 -0.13 -12.49
C GLN A 298 -1.19 -1.12 -11.53
N GLU A 299 -1.48 -2.31 -12.02
CA GLU A 299 -2.07 -3.40 -11.23
C GLU A 299 -1.21 -3.79 -10.02
N ALA A 300 0.10 -3.54 -10.06
CA ALA A 300 0.99 -3.78 -8.94
C ALA A 300 0.72 -2.82 -7.77
N PHE A 301 0.33 -1.58 -8.05
CA PHE A 301 -0.06 -0.62 -7.03
C PHE A 301 -1.43 -0.97 -6.43
N MET A 302 -2.38 -1.40 -7.28
CA MET A 302 -3.70 -1.86 -6.85
C MET A 302 -3.62 -3.13 -5.99
N ALA A 303 -2.76 -4.10 -6.36
CA ALA A 303 -2.61 -5.35 -5.62
C ALA A 303 -2.12 -5.16 -4.17
N ILE A 304 -1.49 -4.02 -3.85
CA ILE A 304 -1.08 -3.70 -2.48
C ILE A 304 -2.27 -3.23 -1.64
N LEU A 305 -3.26 -2.61 -2.27
CA LEU A 305 -4.50 -2.18 -1.62
C LEU A 305 -5.31 -3.36 -1.10
N ASP A 306 -5.36 -4.42 -1.87
CA ASP A 306 -6.07 -5.64 -1.54
C ASP A 306 -5.28 -6.44 -0.49
N GLN A 307 -5.36 -6.03 0.77
CA GLN A 307 -4.73 -6.73 1.91
C GLN A 307 -5.54 -7.96 2.38
N GLY A 308 -6.48 -8.42 1.58
CA GLY A 308 -7.13 -9.71 1.77
C GLY A 308 -6.10 -10.86 1.71
N ASP A 309 -6.20 -11.79 2.64
CA ASP A 309 -5.38 -13.01 2.72
C ASP A 309 -5.42 -13.84 1.44
#